data_6aeb99192fe7e8495b04ce1edab3f1c3
#
_entry.id   6aeb99192fe7e8495b04ce1edab3f1c3
#
_cell.length_a   1.000
_cell.length_b   1.000
_cell.length_c   1.000
_cell.angle_alpha   90.00
_cell.angle_beta   90.00
_cell.angle_gamma   90.00
#
_symmetry.space_group_name_H-M   'P 1'
#
loop_
_entity.id
_entity.type
_entity.pdbx_description
1 polymer ?
#
loop_
_entity_poly.entity_id
_entity_poly.type
_entity_poly.pdbx_seq_one_letter_code
_entity_poly.pdbx_strand_id
1 'polypeptide(L)'
;MTARRGPAAYLRLRVGSRHEVAFVPFPARAPMFVIGAGSTQVSLTLPEHLDAGHVDFARQLAAKAWAYSVAVERRYRGLPPLPDTPVPYTLTRDADALLDEPGRADLVPLPGGQDVTA
;
A
#
# COMPACT_ATOMS: atom_id res chain seq x y z
N MET A 1 -10.74 -1.47 -31.38
CA MET A 1 -9.99 -1.30 -30.21
C MET A 1 -9.93 0.15 -29.78
N THR A 2 -9.76 0.34 -28.57
CA THR A 2 -9.80 1.64 -28.04
C THR A 2 -8.43 2.16 -27.81
N ALA A 3 -8.19 3.31 -28.26
CA ALA A 3 -6.92 3.92 -27.99
C ALA A 3 -6.84 4.19 -26.51
N ARG A 4 -5.73 3.82 -25.97
CA ARG A 4 -5.53 4.08 -24.59
C ARG A 4 -5.25 5.55 -24.40
N ARG A 5 -6.04 6.17 -23.58
CA ARG A 5 -5.80 7.55 -23.30
C ARG A 5 -4.96 7.68 -22.06
N GLY A 6 -4.11 8.66 -22.04
CA GLY A 6 -3.40 8.99 -20.84
C GLY A 6 -4.33 9.65 -19.83
N PRO A 7 -3.85 9.84 -18.61
CA PRO A 7 -4.66 10.47 -17.58
C PRO A 7 -4.98 11.91 -17.92
N ALA A 8 -6.13 12.37 -17.48
CA ALA A 8 -6.56 13.74 -17.70
C ALA A 8 -5.82 14.73 -16.82
N ALA A 9 -5.22 14.26 -15.75
CA ALA A 9 -4.51 15.11 -14.82
C ALA A 9 -3.34 14.37 -14.20
N TYR A 10 -2.34 15.12 -13.78
CA TYR A 10 -1.19 14.56 -13.08
C TYR A 10 -1.03 15.29 -11.77
N LEU A 11 -0.66 14.55 -10.73
CA LEU A 11 -0.33 15.14 -9.46
C LEU A 11 1.06 14.66 -9.09
N ARG A 12 1.93 15.59 -8.75
CA ARG A 12 3.27 15.25 -8.31
C ARG A 12 3.48 15.78 -6.91
N LEU A 13 3.91 14.88 -6.03
CA LEU A 13 4.23 15.28 -4.68
C LEU A 13 5.73 15.20 -4.52
N ARG A 14 6.34 16.30 -4.11
CA ARG A 14 7.75 16.26 -3.79
C ARG A 14 7.87 15.92 -2.32
N VAL A 15 8.47 14.77 -2.06
CA VAL A 15 8.60 14.28 -0.69
C VAL A 15 9.85 14.89 -0.08
N GLY A 16 9.65 15.73 0.91
CA GLY A 16 10.74 16.36 1.64
C GLY A 16 10.85 15.77 3.04
N SER A 17 11.30 16.56 3.98
CA SER A 17 11.45 16.08 5.34
C SER A 17 10.10 15.89 6.02
N ARG A 18 9.08 16.59 5.59
CA ARG A 18 7.74 16.43 6.15
C ARG A 18 6.94 15.54 5.23
N HIS A 19 6.67 14.35 5.68
CA HIS A 19 5.95 13.37 4.87
C HIS A 19 5.19 12.42 5.77
N GLU A 20 4.21 11.77 5.20
CA GLU A 20 3.39 10.81 5.91
C GLU A 20 2.87 9.76 4.96
N VAL A 21 2.86 8.51 5.42
CA VAL A 21 2.18 7.44 4.72
C VAL A 21 1.32 6.76 5.76
N ALA A 22 0.03 6.66 5.50
CA ALA A 22 -0.88 6.11 6.49
C ALA A 22 -1.89 5.18 5.86
N PHE A 23 -2.26 4.16 6.62
CA PHE A 23 -3.30 3.23 6.25
C PHE A 23 -4.40 3.41 7.28
N VAL A 24 -5.61 3.66 6.81
CA VAL A 24 -6.72 3.91 7.71
C VAL A 24 -7.78 2.84 7.50
N PRO A 25 -7.86 1.87 8.40
CA PRO A 25 -8.91 0.86 8.33
C PRO A 25 -10.18 1.41 8.96
N PHE A 26 -11.30 1.17 8.30
CA PHE A 26 -12.59 1.57 8.84
C PHE A 26 -13.40 0.32 9.14
N PRO A 27 -14.14 0.28 10.23
CA PRO A 27 -14.89 -0.92 10.58
C PRO A 27 -16.06 -1.23 9.63
N ALA A 28 -16.62 -0.21 9.01
CA ALA A 28 -17.82 -0.42 8.22
C ALA A 28 -17.72 0.04 6.77
N ARG A 29 -16.54 0.37 6.30
CA ARG A 29 -16.38 0.78 4.92
C ARG A 29 -14.97 0.48 4.47
N ALA A 30 -14.72 0.65 3.17
CA ALA A 30 -13.44 0.34 2.60
C ALA A 30 -12.30 1.13 3.23
N PRO A 31 -11.12 0.55 3.34
CA PRO A 31 -9.99 1.25 3.93
C PRO A 31 -9.47 2.36 3.03
N MET A 32 -8.70 3.25 3.60
CA MET A 32 -8.14 4.38 2.88
C MET A 32 -6.63 4.40 3.04
N PHE A 33 -5.94 4.79 1.99
CA PHE A 33 -4.49 4.92 2.02
C PHE A 33 -4.15 6.38 1.78
N VAL A 34 -3.27 6.93 2.58
CA VAL A 34 -2.98 8.36 2.54
C VAL A 34 -1.49 8.59 2.35
N ILE A 35 -1.15 9.51 1.48
CA ILE A 35 0.22 9.93 1.27
C ILE A 35 0.26 11.44 1.43
N GLY A 36 1.09 11.92 2.33
CA GLY A 36 1.25 13.34 2.57
C GLY A 36 2.67 13.80 2.31
N ALA A 37 2.81 14.97 1.72
CA ALA A 37 4.11 15.58 1.49
C ALA A 37 3.95 17.08 1.69
N GLY A 38 4.62 17.61 2.71
CA GLY A 38 4.50 19.02 3.03
C GLY A 38 3.07 19.33 3.48
N SER A 39 2.43 20.26 2.82
CA SER A 39 1.07 20.64 3.15
C SER A 39 0.05 19.97 2.24
N THR A 40 0.48 19.09 1.36
CA THR A 40 -0.41 18.41 0.42
C THR A 40 -0.62 16.97 0.83
N GLN A 41 -1.85 16.51 0.70
CA GLN A 41 -2.19 15.15 1.07
C GLN A 41 -3.04 14.53 -0.05
N VAL A 42 -2.76 13.28 -0.35
CA VAL A 42 -3.52 12.52 -1.33
C VAL A 42 -4.12 11.33 -0.63
N SER A 43 -5.40 11.11 -0.80
CA SER A 43 -6.09 9.97 -0.22
C SER A 43 -6.59 9.07 -1.33
N LEU A 44 -6.26 7.79 -1.25
CA LEU A 44 -6.78 6.80 -2.17
C LEU A 44 -8.00 6.19 -1.51
N THR A 45 -9.15 6.42 -2.11
CA THR A 45 -10.41 5.92 -1.57
C THR A 45 -11.01 4.95 -2.56
N LEU A 46 -11.85 4.07 -2.07
CA LEU A 46 -12.50 3.06 -2.89
C LEU A 46 -14.00 3.21 -2.81
N PRO A 47 -14.72 2.75 -3.82
CA PRO A 47 -16.17 2.83 -3.78
C PRO A 47 -16.72 1.88 -2.71
N GLU A 48 -17.99 2.06 -2.43
CA GLU A 48 -18.65 1.27 -1.39
C GLU A 48 -18.62 -0.22 -1.70
N HIS A 49 -18.84 -0.57 -2.95
CA HIS A 49 -18.84 -1.97 -3.35
C HIS A 49 -17.56 -2.29 -4.10
N LEU A 50 -16.82 -3.24 -3.60
CA LEU A 50 -15.55 -3.62 -4.18
C LEU A 50 -15.73 -4.79 -5.13
N ASP A 51 -14.89 -4.83 -6.15
CA ASP A 51 -14.84 -5.97 -7.06
C ASP A 51 -13.40 -6.46 -7.18
N ALA A 52 -13.20 -7.47 -8.01
CA ALA A 52 -11.88 -8.05 -8.16
C ALA A 52 -10.85 -7.05 -8.66
N GLY A 53 -11.29 -6.07 -9.43
CA GLY A 53 -10.37 -5.05 -9.93
C GLY A 53 -9.78 -4.22 -8.81
N HIS A 54 -10.55 -3.96 -7.76
CA HIS A 54 -10.04 -3.21 -6.63
C HIS A 54 -9.03 -4.03 -5.84
N VAL A 55 -9.25 -5.33 -5.73
CA VAL A 55 -8.30 -6.21 -5.08
C VAL A 55 -7.00 -6.23 -5.86
N ASP A 56 -7.11 -6.33 -7.20
CA ASP A 56 -5.93 -6.33 -8.05
C ASP A 56 -5.17 -5.00 -7.91
N PHE A 57 -5.88 -3.90 -7.88
CA PHE A 57 -5.25 -2.59 -7.69
C PHE A 57 -4.45 -2.56 -6.38
N ALA A 58 -5.05 -3.04 -5.29
CA ALA A 58 -4.39 -3.02 -4.00
C ALA A 58 -3.14 -3.90 -4.00
N ARG A 59 -3.20 -5.05 -4.67
CA ARG A 59 -2.04 -5.93 -4.74
C ARG A 59 -0.93 -5.33 -5.58
N GLN A 60 -1.30 -4.69 -6.69
CA GLN A 60 -0.30 -4.01 -7.51
C GLN A 60 0.32 -2.85 -6.76
N LEU A 61 -0.48 -2.12 -6.01
CA LEU A 61 0.04 -1.02 -5.21
C LEU A 61 1.08 -1.52 -4.23
N ALA A 62 0.79 -2.62 -3.54
CA ALA A 62 1.73 -3.17 -2.57
C ALA A 62 3.05 -3.61 -3.25
N ALA A 63 2.95 -4.29 -4.38
CA ALA A 63 4.13 -4.77 -5.07
C ALA A 63 4.99 -3.63 -5.58
N LYS A 64 4.35 -2.61 -6.16
CA LYS A 64 5.10 -1.47 -6.68
C LYS A 64 5.67 -0.61 -5.57
N ALA A 65 4.96 -0.49 -4.46
CA ALA A 65 5.48 0.24 -3.31
C ALA A 65 6.71 -0.45 -2.74
N TRP A 66 6.71 -1.78 -2.72
CA TRP A 66 7.87 -2.51 -2.28
C TRP A 66 9.06 -2.25 -3.20
N ALA A 67 8.85 -2.38 -4.51
CA ALA A 67 9.92 -2.13 -5.46
C ALA A 67 10.45 -0.71 -5.33
N TYR A 68 9.55 0.24 -5.13
CA TYR A 68 9.92 1.62 -4.95
C TYR A 68 10.80 1.79 -3.70
N SER A 69 10.44 1.16 -2.60
CA SER A 69 11.20 1.31 -1.38
C SER A 69 12.61 0.75 -1.54
N VAL A 70 12.74 -0.38 -2.25
CA VAL A 70 14.05 -0.95 -2.50
C VAL A 70 14.88 -0.02 -3.39
N ALA A 71 14.26 0.54 -4.41
CA ALA A 71 14.96 1.43 -5.32
C ALA A 71 15.45 2.69 -4.60
N VAL A 72 14.64 3.24 -3.72
CA VAL A 72 15.02 4.43 -2.97
C VAL A 72 16.21 4.13 -2.06
N GLU A 73 16.17 3.01 -1.37
CA GLU A 73 17.26 2.67 -0.47
C GLU A 73 18.55 2.41 -1.24
N ARG A 74 18.45 1.71 -2.37
CA ARG A 74 19.64 1.47 -3.18
C ARG A 74 20.23 2.77 -3.68
N ARG A 75 19.37 3.70 -4.11
CA ARG A 75 19.85 5.00 -4.56
C ARG A 75 20.53 5.76 -3.43
N TYR A 76 19.96 5.71 -2.26
CA TYR A 76 20.53 6.37 -1.10
C TYR A 76 21.92 5.80 -0.79
N ARG A 77 22.10 4.50 -0.99
CA ARG A 77 23.40 3.86 -0.73
C ARG A 77 24.33 3.91 -1.92
N GLY A 78 23.94 4.55 -3.00
CA GLY A 78 24.80 4.65 -4.18
C GLY A 78 24.88 3.38 -5.00
N LEU A 79 23.93 2.47 -4.84
CA LEU A 79 23.93 1.24 -5.60
C LEU A 79 23.11 1.41 -6.88
N PRO A 80 23.43 0.66 -7.94
CA PRO A 80 22.66 0.78 -9.18
C PRO A 80 21.27 0.19 -9.02
N PRO A 81 20.31 0.64 -9.83
CA PRO A 81 18.95 0.10 -9.75
C PRO A 81 18.91 -1.37 -10.20
N LEU A 82 17.97 -2.11 -9.64
CA LEU A 82 17.72 -3.46 -10.08
C LEU A 82 16.76 -3.46 -11.24
N PRO A 83 16.95 -4.34 -12.23
CA PRO A 83 16.01 -4.42 -13.34
C PRO A 83 14.66 -4.95 -12.90
N ASP A 84 14.64 -5.74 -11.86
CA ASP A 84 13.41 -6.29 -11.33
C ASP A 84 13.57 -6.50 -9.83
N THR A 85 12.50 -6.28 -9.09
CA THR A 85 12.54 -6.43 -7.64
C THR A 85 11.40 -7.35 -7.23
N PRO A 86 11.70 -8.57 -6.85
CA PRO A 86 10.64 -9.51 -6.46
C PRO A 86 10.00 -9.11 -5.13
N VAL A 87 8.74 -9.40 -5.02
CA VAL A 87 8.02 -9.17 -3.77
C VAL A 87 8.40 -10.27 -2.79
N PRO A 88 8.69 -9.93 -1.54
CA PRO A 88 9.07 -10.94 -0.57
C PRO A 88 8.00 -11.99 -0.39
N TYR A 89 8.45 -13.21 -0.21
CA TYR A 89 7.55 -14.34 -0.01
C TYR A 89 6.59 -14.12 1.16
N THR A 90 7.11 -13.54 2.23
CA THR A 90 6.29 -13.33 3.42
C THR A 90 5.13 -12.40 3.16
N LEU A 91 5.29 -11.40 2.30
CA LEU A 91 4.20 -10.49 2.02
C LEU A 91 3.06 -11.20 1.31
N THR A 92 3.37 -12.09 0.38
CA THR A 92 2.31 -12.77 -0.36
C THR A 92 1.72 -13.91 0.45
N ARG A 93 2.55 -14.67 1.13
CA ARG A 93 2.07 -15.83 1.85
C ARG A 93 1.22 -15.44 3.04
N ASP A 94 1.67 -14.47 3.81
CA ASP A 94 0.92 -14.07 4.99
C ASP A 94 -0.40 -13.44 4.62
N ALA A 95 -0.42 -12.67 3.55
CA ALA A 95 -1.66 -12.08 3.10
C ALA A 95 -2.65 -13.15 2.65
N ASP A 96 -2.16 -14.16 1.93
CA ASP A 96 -3.04 -15.22 1.47
C ASP A 96 -3.60 -16.01 2.65
N ALA A 97 -2.79 -16.24 3.65
CA ALA A 97 -3.27 -16.96 4.84
C ALA A 97 -4.37 -16.19 5.53
N LEU A 98 -4.25 -14.87 5.62
CA LEU A 98 -5.28 -14.08 6.26
C LEU A 98 -6.57 -14.05 5.45
N LEU A 99 -6.46 -14.11 4.13
CA LEU A 99 -7.63 -14.11 3.28
C LEU A 99 -8.37 -15.42 3.33
N ASP A 100 -7.66 -16.51 3.54
CA ASP A 100 -8.26 -17.83 3.50
C ASP A 100 -8.89 -18.27 4.83
N GLU A 101 -8.79 -17.46 5.85
CA GLU A 101 -9.34 -17.83 7.15
C GLU A 101 -10.33 -16.79 7.61
N PRO A 102 -11.58 -16.95 7.24
CA PRO A 102 -12.61 -15.99 7.62
C PRO A 102 -12.70 -15.90 9.14
N GLY A 103 -12.86 -14.73 9.62
CA GLY A 103 -12.98 -14.53 11.03
C GLY A 103 -11.68 -14.56 11.79
N ARG A 104 -10.62 -14.85 11.08
CA ARG A 104 -9.36 -14.94 11.77
C ARG A 104 -8.87 -13.63 12.30
N ALA A 105 -9.29 -12.59 11.68
CA ALA A 105 -8.83 -11.28 12.09
C ALA A 105 -9.17 -10.99 13.54
N ASP A 106 -10.30 -11.46 13.98
CA ASP A 106 -10.66 -11.18 15.35
C ASP A 106 -9.95 -12.11 16.31
N LEU A 107 -9.27 -13.10 15.81
CA LEU A 107 -8.54 -14.00 16.65
C LEU A 107 -7.08 -13.64 16.74
N VAL A 108 -6.65 -12.69 15.97
CA VAL A 108 -5.24 -12.36 15.91
C VAL A 108 -4.96 -11.12 16.66
N PRO A 109 -4.64 -11.19 17.90
CA PRO A 109 -4.26 -9.99 18.62
C PRO A 109 -2.93 -9.55 18.11
N LEU A 110 -2.79 -8.27 17.99
CA LEU A 110 -1.52 -7.73 17.61
C LEU A 110 -0.61 -7.85 18.79
N PRO A 111 0.46 -8.55 18.68
CA PRO A 111 1.32 -8.79 19.81
C PRO A 111 1.70 -7.51 20.50
N GLY A 112 2.18 -6.59 19.77
CA GLY A 112 2.56 -5.34 20.37
C GLY A 112 1.38 -4.57 20.82
N GLY A 113 0.34 -4.61 20.05
CA GLY A 113 -0.83 -3.86 20.33
C GLY A 113 -1.48 -4.28 21.61
N GLN A 114 -1.61 -5.53 21.77
CA GLN A 114 -2.28 -5.99 22.94
C GLN A 114 -1.45 -5.75 24.15
N ASP A 115 -0.18 -5.84 24.02
CA ASP A 115 0.63 -5.63 25.15
C ASP A 115 0.65 -4.22 25.59
N VAL A 116 0.59 -3.40 24.66
CA VAL A 116 0.62 -2.02 24.93
C VAL A 116 -0.47 -1.61 25.78
N THR A 117 -1.47 -2.29 25.68
CA THR A 117 -2.56 -1.94 26.45
C THR A 117 -2.23 -1.99 27.82
N ALA A 118 -1.31 -2.67 28.06
CA ALA A 118 -0.91 -2.76 29.39
C ALA A 118 -0.64 -1.43 29.93
#